data_a7c38782766ef869c279fc656421232d
#
_entry.id   a7c38782766ef869c279fc656421232d
#
_cell.length_a   1.000
_cell.length_b   1.000
_cell.length_c   1.000
_cell.angle_alpha   90.00
_cell.angle_beta   90.00
_cell.angle_gamma   90.00
#
_symmetry.space_group_name_H-M   'P 1'
#
loop_
_entity.id
_entity.type
_entity.pdbx_description
1 polymer ?
#
loop_
_entity_poly.entity_id
_entity_poly.type
_entity_poly.pdbx_seq_one_letter_code
_entity_poly.pdbx_strand_id
1 'polypeptide(L)'
;VLRKEDADDQAAGVRAPVGRVIAVWGPQGAPGRTTTALAIAGEVAAAGRSAVLVDADVHGGTVAATLGLLDEAPGFAAACRLAAADSLSVEELERIAQHHPSTRAPGFSVLTGISRPDRWPELAEGRVSAVLQACRGWRDYTVVDASFNLEDDEEISSDMFAPRRNAATHAVLRGADHVVAVVSADTVGLSRFFRAYVQLLEIVDPSRVSVLVNRVRPSAGGWDAAGQVRRTLFRFGSVEAAAYVPEDRESLDAAVLAGATLRDIAPRSPALVEWSRFTRTTLLPPEDAPRRVRREAGSRRRGVDRPGEERARPA
;
A
#
# COMPACT_ATOMS: atom_id res chain seq x y z
N VAL A 1 54.05 -22.78 -18.10
CA VAL A 1 53.57 -22.21 -16.84
C VAL A 1 52.97 -20.86 -17.18
N LEU A 2 51.70 -20.80 -17.57
CA LEU A 2 50.92 -19.57 -17.66
C LEU A 2 49.65 -19.74 -16.84
N ARG A 3 49.42 -18.77 -15.98
CA ARG A 3 48.44 -18.75 -14.91
C ARG A 3 47.02 -18.79 -15.45
N LYS A 4 46.22 -19.64 -14.80
CA LYS A 4 44.78 -19.74 -14.91
C LYS A 4 44.20 -18.99 -13.71
N GLU A 5 44.19 -17.69 -13.78
CA GLU A 5 43.52 -16.76 -12.87
C GLU A 5 42.91 -15.71 -13.79
N ASP A 6 41.58 -15.65 -13.81
CA ASP A 6 40.70 -14.57 -14.28
C ASP A 6 39.43 -15.12 -14.95
N ALA A 7 38.60 -15.80 -14.17
CA ALA A 7 37.24 -16.16 -14.59
C ALA A 7 36.30 -16.36 -13.39
N ASP A 8 36.36 -15.45 -12.43
CA ASP A 8 35.42 -15.51 -11.28
C ASP A 8 35.04 -14.11 -10.78
N ASP A 9 34.58 -13.26 -11.70
CA ASP A 9 34.00 -11.99 -11.26
C ASP A 9 33.02 -11.42 -12.31
N GLN A 10 31.88 -12.09 -12.49
CA GLN A 10 30.70 -11.52 -13.13
C GLN A 10 29.43 -12.31 -12.86
N ALA A 11 29.09 -12.46 -11.60
CA ALA A 11 27.71 -12.76 -11.19
C ALA A 11 27.29 -11.77 -10.08
N ALA A 12 27.37 -10.49 -10.39
CA ALA A 12 26.58 -9.50 -9.67
C ALA A 12 25.11 -9.78 -9.98
N GLY A 13 24.52 -10.72 -9.22
CA GLY A 13 23.10 -11.03 -9.29
C GLY A 13 22.33 -9.73 -9.11
N VAL A 14 21.56 -9.34 -10.13
CA VAL A 14 20.56 -8.28 -10.00
C VAL A 14 19.67 -8.68 -8.82
N ARG A 15 19.88 -8.07 -7.65
CA ARG A 15 19.01 -8.24 -6.49
C ARG A 15 17.61 -7.89 -6.98
N ALA A 16 16.68 -8.85 -6.88
CA ALA A 16 15.28 -8.57 -7.15
C ALA A 16 14.88 -7.31 -6.35
N PRO A 17 14.15 -6.37 -6.96
CA PRO A 17 13.74 -5.17 -6.26
C PRO A 17 12.96 -5.56 -4.99
N VAL A 18 13.43 -5.08 -3.86
CA VAL A 18 12.78 -5.32 -2.57
C VAL A 18 11.47 -4.54 -2.54
N GLY A 19 10.35 -5.22 -2.28
CA GLY A 19 9.03 -4.59 -2.19
C GLY A 19 8.96 -3.51 -1.13
N ARG A 20 8.10 -2.50 -1.34
CA ARG A 20 7.94 -1.34 -0.46
C ARG A 20 6.75 -1.51 0.48
N VAL A 21 6.90 -1.09 1.73
CA VAL A 21 5.84 -1.06 2.74
C VAL A 21 5.32 0.36 2.90
N ILE A 22 4.01 0.55 2.73
CA ILE A 22 3.30 1.81 2.91
C ILE A 22 2.32 1.62 4.07
N ALA A 23 2.54 2.32 5.18
CA ALA A 23 1.60 2.34 6.29
C ALA A 23 0.57 3.46 6.09
N VAL A 24 -0.70 3.17 6.32
CA VAL A 24 -1.77 4.17 6.37
C VAL A 24 -2.20 4.31 7.81
N TRP A 25 -1.94 5.47 8.37
CA TRP A 25 -2.23 5.82 9.75
C TRP A 25 -3.07 7.09 9.86
N GLY A 26 -3.73 7.30 10.97
CA GLY A 26 -4.44 8.53 11.28
C GLY A 26 -5.03 8.45 12.69
N PRO A 27 -5.30 9.61 13.33
CA PRO A 27 -5.76 9.65 14.72
C PRO A 27 -7.14 9.02 14.89
N GLN A 28 -7.53 8.82 16.14
CA GLN A 28 -8.87 8.38 16.50
C GLN A 28 -9.97 9.25 15.86
N GLY A 29 -11.10 8.65 15.53
CA GLY A 29 -12.26 9.35 14.96
C GLY A 29 -12.50 9.03 13.49
N ALA A 30 -11.99 7.91 13.03
CA ALA A 30 -12.25 7.35 11.70
C ALA A 30 -12.03 8.34 10.55
N PRO A 31 -10.81 8.92 10.39
CA PRO A 31 -10.53 9.87 9.30
C PRO A 31 -10.59 9.22 7.91
N GLY A 32 -10.78 7.91 7.82
CA GLY A 32 -10.83 7.13 6.60
C GLY A 32 -9.53 6.39 6.30
N ARG A 33 -8.82 5.90 7.32
CA ARG A 33 -7.61 5.08 7.19
C ARG A 33 -7.84 3.88 6.27
N THR A 34 -8.75 2.99 6.65
CA THR A 34 -9.09 1.77 5.89
C THR A 34 -9.51 2.10 4.47
N THR A 35 -10.37 3.11 4.27
CA THR A 35 -10.78 3.55 2.93
C THR A 35 -9.59 4.01 2.09
N THR A 36 -8.65 4.75 2.70
CA THR A 36 -7.43 5.20 2.02
C THR A 36 -6.50 4.04 1.72
N ALA A 37 -6.33 3.08 2.65
CA ALA A 37 -5.50 1.89 2.43
C ALA A 37 -6.05 1.04 1.26
N LEU A 38 -7.36 0.81 1.24
CA LEU A 38 -8.06 0.13 0.13
C LEU A 38 -7.87 0.85 -1.20
N ALA A 39 -8.05 2.18 -1.22
CA ALA A 39 -7.87 2.98 -2.42
C ALA A 39 -6.42 2.89 -2.93
N ILE A 40 -5.42 3.03 -2.05
CA ILE A 40 -4.00 2.93 -2.42
C ILE A 40 -3.68 1.53 -2.97
N ALA A 41 -4.12 0.46 -2.31
CA ALA A 41 -3.87 -0.91 -2.78
C ALA A 41 -4.48 -1.15 -4.17
N GLY A 42 -5.72 -0.70 -4.39
CA GLY A 42 -6.39 -0.76 -5.69
C GLY A 42 -5.69 0.07 -6.77
N GLU A 43 -5.18 1.26 -6.43
CA GLU A 43 -4.48 2.13 -7.38
C GLU A 43 -3.06 1.63 -7.70
N VAL A 44 -2.38 1.00 -6.76
CA VAL A 44 -1.11 0.29 -7.00
C VAL A 44 -1.32 -0.85 -7.99
N ALA A 45 -2.36 -1.68 -7.76
CA ALA A 45 -2.73 -2.76 -8.69
C ALA A 45 -3.12 -2.22 -10.07
N ALA A 46 -3.89 -1.13 -10.14
CA ALA A 46 -4.27 -0.47 -11.39
C ALA A 46 -3.07 0.14 -12.15
N ALA A 47 -1.97 0.43 -11.47
CA ALA A 47 -0.71 0.83 -12.07
C ALA A 47 0.14 -0.38 -12.55
N GLY A 48 -0.39 -1.60 -12.49
CA GLY A 48 0.29 -2.83 -12.94
C GLY A 48 1.35 -3.35 -11.97
N ARG A 49 1.30 -2.95 -10.70
CA ARG A 49 2.19 -3.44 -9.64
C ARG A 49 1.47 -4.48 -8.78
N SER A 50 2.19 -5.49 -8.36
CA SER A 50 1.64 -6.47 -7.41
C SER A 50 1.50 -5.83 -6.02
N ALA A 51 0.33 -6.02 -5.38
CA ALA A 51 0.05 -5.43 -4.08
C ALA A 51 -0.53 -6.47 -3.11
N VAL A 52 -0.23 -6.26 -1.82
CA VAL A 52 -0.94 -6.88 -0.71
C VAL A 52 -1.45 -5.80 0.25
N LEU A 53 -2.71 -5.90 0.62
CA LEU A 53 -3.33 -5.09 1.68
C LEU A 53 -3.31 -5.90 2.98
N VAL A 54 -2.79 -5.31 4.05
CA VAL A 54 -2.71 -5.92 5.38
C VAL A 54 -3.55 -5.11 6.36
N ASP A 55 -4.47 -5.76 7.05
CA ASP A 55 -5.23 -5.16 8.15
C ASP A 55 -4.49 -5.40 9.48
N ALA A 56 -3.85 -4.38 9.99
CA ALA A 56 -3.12 -4.39 11.25
C ALA A 56 -3.84 -3.57 12.36
N ASP A 57 -5.10 -3.16 12.15
CA ASP A 57 -5.87 -2.44 13.16
C ASP A 57 -6.39 -3.39 14.24
N VAL A 58 -5.69 -3.44 15.37
CA VAL A 58 -6.02 -4.28 16.54
C VAL A 58 -7.23 -3.77 17.34
N HIS A 59 -7.75 -2.59 17.02
CA HIS A 59 -8.87 -1.98 17.74
C HIS A 59 -10.19 -2.11 16.98
N GLY A 60 -10.16 -2.08 15.66
CA GLY A 60 -11.36 -2.04 14.85
C GLY A 60 -11.11 -2.30 13.37
N GLY A 61 -10.30 -3.31 13.05
CA GLY A 61 -10.02 -3.73 11.68
C GLY A 61 -11.32 -4.03 10.92
N THR A 62 -11.45 -3.44 9.73
CA THR A 62 -12.66 -3.51 8.91
C THR A 62 -12.42 -3.89 7.46
N VAL A 63 -11.19 -4.21 7.08
CA VAL A 63 -10.84 -4.58 5.70
C VAL A 63 -11.68 -5.77 5.23
N ALA A 64 -11.78 -6.84 6.03
CA ALA A 64 -12.58 -8.01 5.70
C ALA A 64 -14.05 -7.67 5.47
N ALA A 65 -14.66 -6.89 6.37
CA ALA A 65 -16.06 -6.49 6.25
C ALA A 65 -16.29 -5.59 5.03
N THR A 66 -15.37 -4.65 4.75
CA THR A 66 -15.47 -3.72 3.63
C THR A 66 -15.38 -4.43 2.27
N LEU A 67 -14.63 -5.52 2.19
CA LEU A 67 -14.44 -6.31 0.96
C LEU A 67 -15.31 -7.57 0.87
N GLY A 68 -16.20 -7.78 1.85
CA GLY A 68 -17.06 -8.98 1.88
C GLY A 68 -16.32 -10.30 2.14
N LEU A 69 -15.13 -10.23 2.78
CA LEU A 69 -14.26 -11.39 3.06
C LEU A 69 -14.49 -11.92 4.48
N LEU A 70 -15.74 -12.25 4.84
CA LEU A 70 -16.13 -12.53 6.22
C LEU A 70 -15.96 -14.00 6.64
N ASP A 71 -15.92 -14.92 5.70
CA ASP A 71 -15.96 -16.36 5.98
C ASP A 71 -14.58 -16.99 6.18
N GLU A 72 -13.53 -16.18 6.09
CA GLU A 72 -12.17 -16.69 6.10
C GLU A 72 -11.43 -16.47 7.43
N ALA A 73 -10.45 -17.33 7.68
CA ALA A 73 -9.59 -17.17 8.84
C ALA A 73 -8.72 -15.90 8.71
N PRO A 74 -8.45 -15.18 9.82
CA PRO A 74 -7.64 -13.97 9.81
C PRO A 74 -6.24 -14.21 9.26
N GLY A 75 -5.99 -13.77 8.01
CA GLY A 75 -4.75 -14.04 7.27
C GLY A 75 -3.52 -13.43 7.95
N PHE A 76 -3.62 -12.19 8.46
CA PHE A 76 -2.50 -11.53 9.11
C PHE A 76 -2.12 -12.19 10.45
N ALA A 77 -3.10 -12.56 11.27
CA ALA A 77 -2.83 -13.32 12.49
C ALA A 77 -2.24 -14.70 12.18
N ALA A 78 -2.70 -15.37 11.10
CA ALA A 78 -2.10 -16.63 10.66
C ALA A 78 -0.64 -16.45 10.24
N ALA A 79 -0.31 -15.41 9.48
CA ALA A 79 1.06 -15.06 9.11
C ALA A 79 1.94 -14.81 10.35
N CYS A 80 1.41 -14.08 11.34
CA CYS A 80 2.13 -13.81 12.60
C CYS A 80 2.39 -15.11 13.40
N ARG A 81 1.47 -16.09 13.39
CA ARG A 81 1.71 -17.39 14.02
C ARG A 81 2.78 -18.21 13.27
N LEU A 82 2.74 -18.20 11.93
CA LEU A 82 3.77 -18.85 11.11
C LEU A 82 5.14 -18.22 11.33
N ALA A 83 5.22 -16.89 11.43
CA ALA A 83 6.45 -16.18 11.78
C ALA A 83 6.99 -16.57 13.16
N ALA A 84 6.11 -16.73 14.15
CA ALA A 84 6.50 -17.19 15.49
C ALA A 84 7.02 -18.64 15.53
N ALA A 85 6.66 -19.46 14.54
CA ALA A 85 7.09 -20.84 14.38
C ALA A 85 8.24 -20.99 13.38
N ASP A 86 8.87 -19.90 12.94
CA ASP A 86 9.93 -19.86 11.92
C ASP A 86 9.56 -20.62 10.62
N SER A 87 8.26 -20.67 10.30
CA SER A 87 7.71 -21.40 9.15
C SER A 87 7.03 -20.50 8.12
N LEU A 88 7.17 -19.18 8.26
CA LEU A 88 6.61 -18.23 7.30
C LEU A 88 7.44 -18.21 6.02
N SER A 89 6.80 -18.56 4.90
CA SER A 89 7.39 -18.50 3.56
C SER A 89 6.47 -17.75 2.58
N VAL A 90 6.95 -17.52 1.37
CA VAL A 90 6.14 -16.90 0.30
C VAL A 90 4.97 -17.81 -0.07
N GLU A 91 5.19 -19.13 -0.12
CA GLU A 91 4.17 -20.13 -0.40
C GLU A 91 3.07 -20.12 0.67
N GLU A 92 3.45 -19.97 1.94
CA GLU A 92 2.49 -19.84 3.03
C GLU A 92 1.72 -18.51 2.95
N LEU A 93 2.36 -17.41 2.59
CA LEU A 93 1.67 -16.14 2.34
C LEU A 93 0.65 -16.25 1.21
N GLU A 94 1.00 -16.91 0.09
CA GLU A 94 0.06 -17.19 -1.00
C GLU A 94 -1.13 -18.04 -0.54
N ARG A 95 -0.88 -19.03 0.31
CA ARG A 95 -1.92 -19.95 0.80
C ARG A 95 -2.92 -19.30 1.76
N ILE A 96 -2.47 -18.36 2.60
CA ILE A 96 -3.32 -17.73 3.62
C ILE A 96 -3.91 -16.38 3.19
N ALA A 97 -3.37 -15.77 2.16
CA ALA A 97 -3.90 -14.53 1.62
C ALA A 97 -5.13 -14.80 0.76
N GLN A 98 -6.09 -13.89 0.82
CA GLN A 98 -7.23 -13.89 -0.07
C GLN A 98 -6.94 -13.00 -1.27
N HIS A 99 -7.35 -13.40 -2.45
CA HIS A 99 -7.28 -12.56 -3.64
C HIS A 99 -8.58 -11.76 -3.77
N HIS A 100 -8.49 -10.44 -3.70
CA HIS A 100 -9.61 -9.56 -4.01
C HIS A 100 -9.59 -9.24 -5.52
N PRO A 101 -10.58 -9.74 -6.30
CA PRO A 101 -10.63 -9.49 -7.73
C PRO A 101 -11.04 -8.04 -8.01
N SER A 102 -10.66 -7.53 -9.18
CA SER A 102 -11.18 -6.29 -9.72
C SER A 102 -11.56 -6.48 -11.18
N THR A 103 -12.63 -5.81 -11.61
CA THR A 103 -13.07 -5.83 -13.01
C THR A 103 -12.31 -4.85 -13.89
N ARG A 104 -11.54 -3.95 -13.26
CA ARG A 104 -10.84 -2.83 -13.91
C ARG A 104 -9.34 -2.80 -13.66
N ALA A 105 -8.83 -3.75 -12.90
CA ALA A 105 -7.41 -3.88 -12.54
C ALA A 105 -7.07 -5.36 -12.28
N PRO A 106 -5.79 -5.73 -12.13
CA PRO A 106 -5.41 -7.12 -11.80
C PRO A 106 -5.92 -7.63 -10.44
N GLY A 107 -6.46 -6.77 -9.57
CA GLY A 107 -6.77 -7.10 -8.19
C GLY A 107 -5.53 -7.06 -7.29
N PHE A 108 -5.70 -7.46 -6.03
CA PHE A 108 -4.62 -7.49 -5.04
C PHE A 108 -4.86 -8.57 -3.99
N SER A 109 -3.79 -8.97 -3.30
CA SER A 109 -3.87 -9.91 -2.18
C SER A 109 -4.29 -9.19 -0.90
N VAL A 110 -4.97 -9.90 0.01
CA VAL A 110 -5.42 -9.36 1.30
C VAL A 110 -5.01 -10.31 2.43
N LEU A 111 -4.36 -9.78 3.44
CA LEU A 111 -4.17 -10.42 4.73
C LEU A 111 -5.12 -9.74 5.72
N THR A 112 -6.27 -10.36 5.96
CA THR A 112 -7.32 -9.84 6.84
C THR A 112 -6.87 -9.82 8.30
N GLY A 113 -7.35 -8.83 9.06
CA GLY A 113 -7.00 -8.59 10.46
C GLY A 113 -7.59 -9.62 11.43
N ILE A 114 -7.42 -9.35 12.72
CA ILE A 114 -7.98 -10.20 13.77
C ILE A 114 -9.52 -10.17 13.76
N SER A 115 -10.15 -11.33 13.98
CA SER A 115 -11.61 -11.46 13.99
C SER A 115 -12.26 -10.92 15.27
N ARG A 116 -11.49 -10.81 16.37
CA ARG A 116 -11.93 -10.30 17.68
C ARG A 116 -10.82 -9.48 18.31
N PRO A 117 -11.16 -8.35 18.95
CA PRO A 117 -10.16 -7.46 19.55
C PRO A 117 -9.30 -8.12 20.63
N ASP A 118 -9.79 -9.13 21.34
CA ASP A 118 -9.04 -9.88 22.37
C ASP A 118 -7.87 -10.70 21.82
N ARG A 119 -7.82 -10.88 20.48
CA ARG A 119 -6.73 -11.59 19.81
C ARG A 119 -5.51 -10.71 19.45
N TRP A 120 -5.51 -9.45 19.86
CA TRP A 120 -4.37 -8.55 19.61
C TRP A 120 -2.99 -9.11 20.05
N PRO A 121 -2.85 -9.99 21.09
CA PRO A 121 -1.53 -10.51 21.46
C PRO A 121 -0.88 -11.40 20.37
N GLU A 122 -1.65 -11.84 19.38
CA GLU A 122 -1.09 -12.58 18.24
C GLU A 122 -0.21 -11.69 17.36
N LEU A 123 -0.46 -10.38 17.35
CA LEU A 123 0.24 -9.36 16.55
C LEU A 123 1.35 -8.68 17.36
N ALA A 124 2.23 -9.47 17.99
CA ALA A 124 3.39 -8.95 18.70
C ALA A 124 4.40 -8.31 17.73
N GLU A 125 5.16 -7.32 18.20
CA GLU A 125 6.07 -6.49 17.39
C GLU A 125 7.02 -7.31 16.50
N GLY A 126 7.73 -8.30 17.06
CA GLY A 126 8.66 -9.12 16.29
C GLY A 126 7.99 -9.95 15.19
N ARG A 127 6.77 -10.46 15.46
CA ARG A 127 5.99 -11.24 14.47
C ARG A 127 5.52 -10.35 13.34
N VAL A 128 4.98 -9.17 13.65
CA VAL A 128 4.56 -8.18 12.66
C VAL A 128 5.72 -7.76 11.78
N SER A 129 6.87 -7.46 12.38
CA SER A 129 8.09 -7.08 11.65
C SER A 129 8.54 -8.20 10.70
N ALA A 130 8.51 -9.46 11.13
CA ALA A 130 8.87 -10.61 10.31
C ALA A 130 7.90 -10.78 9.13
N VAL A 131 6.58 -10.60 9.34
CA VAL A 131 5.60 -10.67 8.26
C VAL A 131 5.81 -9.55 7.25
N LEU A 132 6.06 -8.31 7.69
CA LEU A 132 6.34 -7.20 6.78
C LEU A 132 7.59 -7.45 5.94
N GLN A 133 8.62 -8.02 6.55
CA GLN A 133 9.84 -8.40 5.82
C GLN A 133 9.58 -9.52 4.80
N ALA A 134 8.77 -10.53 5.12
CA ALA A 134 8.36 -11.56 4.18
C ALA A 134 7.53 -10.99 3.03
N CYS A 135 6.62 -10.07 3.30
CA CYS A 135 5.82 -9.38 2.28
C CYS A 135 6.68 -8.61 1.27
N ARG A 136 7.82 -8.05 1.68
CA ARG A 136 8.77 -7.39 0.78
C ARG A 136 9.39 -8.31 -0.27
N GLY A 137 9.54 -9.58 0.05
CA GLY A 137 9.98 -10.62 -0.90
C GLY A 137 8.85 -11.15 -1.78
N TRP A 138 7.61 -10.86 -1.41
CA TRP A 138 6.43 -11.44 -2.04
C TRP A 138 5.72 -10.52 -3.03
N ARG A 139 5.56 -9.23 -2.71
CA ARG A 139 4.84 -8.25 -3.52
C ARG A 139 5.64 -6.97 -3.71
N ASP A 140 5.40 -6.27 -4.82
CA ASP A 140 6.03 -4.96 -5.07
C ASP A 140 5.65 -3.93 -4.01
N TYR A 141 4.40 -4.01 -3.51
CA TYR A 141 3.88 -3.11 -2.49
C TYR A 141 3.07 -3.84 -1.43
N THR A 142 3.37 -3.52 -0.18
CA THR A 142 2.57 -3.90 0.99
C THR A 142 1.91 -2.65 1.54
N VAL A 143 0.60 -2.54 1.45
CA VAL A 143 -0.18 -1.45 2.04
C VAL A 143 -0.75 -1.93 3.35
N VAL A 144 -0.48 -1.22 4.44
CA VAL A 144 -0.89 -1.64 5.79
C VAL A 144 -1.86 -0.64 6.37
N ASP A 145 -3.08 -1.08 6.67
CA ASP A 145 -4.06 -0.32 7.45
C ASP A 145 -3.68 -0.41 8.94
N ALA A 146 -3.10 0.65 9.47
CA ALA A 146 -2.60 0.69 10.84
C ALA A 146 -3.64 1.24 11.83
N SER A 147 -3.57 0.81 13.09
CA SER A 147 -4.39 1.35 14.15
C SER A 147 -4.05 2.82 14.46
N PHE A 148 -4.99 3.49 15.13
CA PHE A 148 -4.84 4.92 15.49
C PHE A 148 -3.94 5.16 16.68
N ASN A 149 -3.84 4.20 17.62
CA ASN A 149 -3.24 4.42 18.93
C ASN A 149 -1.71 4.29 18.88
N LEU A 150 -1.04 5.34 19.36
CA LEU A 150 0.42 5.44 19.45
C LEU A 150 0.94 5.43 20.90
N GLU A 151 0.04 5.24 21.89
CA GLU A 151 0.44 5.18 23.28
C GLU A 151 1.39 4.00 23.52
N ASP A 152 2.46 4.24 24.22
CA ASP A 152 3.38 3.21 24.65
C ASP A 152 2.92 2.70 26.04
N ASP A 153 2.57 1.41 26.11
CA ASP A 153 2.03 0.79 27.34
C ASP A 153 3.14 0.56 28.42
N GLU A 154 4.31 1.22 28.30
CA GLU A 154 5.45 1.02 29.23
C GLU A 154 5.15 1.39 30.68
N GLU A 155 4.28 2.36 30.90
CA GLU A 155 3.96 2.84 32.27
C GLU A 155 3.08 1.87 33.07
N ILE A 156 2.38 0.94 32.43
CA ILE A 156 1.39 0.06 33.07
C ILE A 156 1.95 -1.33 33.39
N SER A 157 3.05 -1.72 32.74
CA SER A 157 3.61 -3.06 32.87
C SER A 157 5.02 -3.03 33.42
N SER A 158 5.19 -3.45 34.67
CA SER A 158 6.52 -3.74 35.25
C SER A 158 7.17 -5.00 34.66
N ASP A 159 6.47 -5.72 33.79
CA ASP A 159 6.95 -6.90 33.09
C ASP A 159 7.36 -6.56 31.67
N MET A 160 8.68 -6.58 31.42
CA MET A 160 9.25 -6.34 30.08
C MET A 160 8.77 -7.34 29.01
N PHE A 161 8.17 -8.47 29.42
CA PHE A 161 7.68 -9.51 28.53
C PHE A 161 6.15 -9.45 28.32
N ALA A 162 5.44 -8.54 29.00
CA ALA A 162 4.02 -8.38 28.81
C ALA A 162 3.71 -7.95 27.38
N PRO A 163 2.73 -8.57 26.71
CA PRO A 163 2.33 -8.14 25.37
C PRO A 163 1.76 -6.73 25.41
N ARG A 164 2.19 -5.87 24.46
CA ARG A 164 1.74 -4.48 24.33
C ARG A 164 0.70 -4.36 23.24
N ARG A 165 -0.44 -3.76 23.55
CA ARG A 165 -1.57 -3.70 22.61
C ARG A 165 -1.23 -2.91 21.33
N ASN A 166 -0.45 -1.84 21.46
CA ASN A 166 -0.09 -0.98 20.33
C ASN A 166 1.20 -1.42 19.61
N ALA A 167 1.80 -2.55 20.02
CA ALA A 167 3.04 -3.06 19.44
C ALA A 167 2.95 -3.28 17.92
N ALA A 168 1.79 -3.76 17.43
CA ALA A 168 1.55 -3.93 16.00
C ALA A 168 1.63 -2.59 15.25
N THR A 169 1.00 -1.53 15.79
CA THR A 169 1.03 -0.18 15.19
C THR A 169 2.46 0.36 15.14
N HIS A 170 3.20 0.25 16.24
CA HIS A 170 4.59 0.69 16.29
C HIS A 170 5.49 -0.08 15.31
N ALA A 171 5.35 -1.42 15.24
CA ALA A 171 6.09 -2.24 14.29
C ALA A 171 5.81 -1.85 12.84
N VAL A 172 4.54 -1.62 12.49
CA VAL A 172 4.13 -1.17 11.15
C VAL A 172 4.75 0.18 10.81
N LEU A 173 4.63 1.17 11.70
CA LEU A 173 5.13 2.51 11.45
C LEU A 173 6.67 2.56 11.35
N ARG A 174 7.38 1.86 12.22
CA ARG A 174 8.85 1.76 12.17
C ARG A 174 9.33 1.03 10.91
N GLY A 175 8.63 -0.05 10.53
CA GLY A 175 8.97 -0.88 9.37
C GLY A 175 8.54 -0.33 8.02
N ALA A 176 7.71 0.72 7.96
CA ALA A 176 7.24 1.30 6.70
C ALA A 176 8.32 2.14 6.00
N ASP A 177 8.39 2.04 4.67
CA ASP A 177 9.21 2.94 3.83
C ASP A 177 8.55 4.30 3.69
N HIS A 178 7.20 4.33 3.77
CA HIS A 178 6.41 5.54 3.67
C HIS A 178 5.16 5.44 4.55
N VAL A 179 4.80 6.53 5.21
CA VAL A 179 3.61 6.63 6.06
C VAL A 179 2.67 7.67 5.48
N VAL A 180 1.43 7.27 5.21
CA VAL A 180 0.34 8.17 4.82
C VAL A 180 -0.46 8.51 6.06
N ALA A 181 -0.29 9.74 6.56
CA ALA A 181 -1.01 10.24 7.72
C ALA A 181 -2.34 10.88 7.28
N VAL A 182 -3.45 10.20 7.56
CA VAL A 182 -4.80 10.60 7.13
C VAL A 182 -5.44 11.50 8.17
N VAL A 183 -5.93 12.67 7.75
CA VAL A 183 -6.64 13.62 8.59
C VAL A 183 -8.01 13.96 8.01
N SER A 184 -9.05 14.08 8.84
CA SER A 184 -10.37 14.55 8.42
C SER A 184 -10.38 16.07 8.30
N ALA A 185 -11.02 16.60 7.24
CA ALA A 185 -11.06 18.04 6.89
C ALA A 185 -11.98 18.88 7.80
N ASP A 186 -12.35 18.39 8.98
CA ASP A 186 -13.19 19.11 9.94
C ASP A 186 -12.39 19.55 11.18
N THR A 187 -12.94 20.47 11.95
CA THR A 187 -12.28 21.06 13.12
C THR A 187 -11.86 20.01 14.16
N VAL A 188 -12.69 19.00 14.40
CA VAL A 188 -12.41 17.96 15.39
C VAL A 188 -11.29 17.04 14.88
N GLY A 189 -11.37 16.66 13.60
CA GLY A 189 -10.33 15.85 12.94
C GLY A 189 -8.98 16.54 12.95
N LEU A 190 -8.92 17.82 12.60
CA LEU A 190 -7.69 18.61 12.65
C LEU A 190 -7.13 18.72 14.07
N SER A 191 -7.97 18.96 15.07
CA SER A 191 -7.53 19.04 16.48
C SER A 191 -6.93 17.71 16.96
N ARG A 192 -7.56 16.58 16.63
CA ARG A 192 -7.04 15.23 16.95
C ARG A 192 -5.74 14.96 16.22
N PHE A 193 -5.67 15.34 14.95
CA PHE A 193 -4.47 15.17 14.14
C PHE A 193 -3.27 15.90 14.74
N PHE A 194 -3.38 17.18 15.08
CA PHE A 194 -2.27 17.93 15.64
C PHE A 194 -1.72 17.32 16.94
N ARG A 195 -2.60 16.79 17.80
CA ARG A 195 -2.18 16.13 19.04
C ARG A 195 -1.40 14.84 18.77
N ALA A 196 -1.91 14.00 17.86
CA ALA A 196 -1.30 12.70 17.58
C ALA A 196 -0.12 12.78 16.60
N TYR A 197 -0.05 13.83 15.77
CA TYR A 197 1.00 13.99 14.78
C TYR A 197 2.38 14.19 15.40
N VAL A 198 2.46 14.85 16.55
CA VAL A 198 3.72 15.00 17.31
C VAL A 198 4.23 13.63 17.73
N GLN A 199 3.35 12.78 18.28
CA GLN A 199 3.70 11.40 18.66
C GLN A 199 4.12 10.55 17.46
N LEU A 200 3.46 10.73 16.30
CA LEU A 200 3.86 10.04 15.07
C LEU A 200 5.30 10.39 14.68
N LEU A 201 5.70 11.66 14.80
CA LEU A 201 7.04 12.12 14.43
C LEU A 201 8.12 11.69 15.43
N GLU A 202 7.76 11.20 16.61
CA GLU A 202 8.68 10.54 17.54
C GLU A 202 9.00 9.10 17.11
N ILE A 203 8.10 8.48 16.30
CA ILE A 203 8.23 7.09 15.83
C ILE A 203 8.81 7.03 14.42
N VAL A 204 8.44 8.00 13.56
CA VAL A 204 8.73 7.99 12.12
C VAL A 204 9.45 9.26 11.71
N ASP A 205 10.52 9.12 10.92
CA ASP A 205 11.20 10.27 10.31
C ASP A 205 10.23 11.09 9.45
N PRO A 206 10.15 12.42 9.64
CA PRO A 206 9.24 13.29 8.89
C PRO A 206 9.36 13.16 7.35
N SER A 207 10.54 12.86 6.83
CA SER A 207 10.76 12.69 5.38
C SER A 207 10.03 11.49 4.79
N ARG A 208 9.63 10.53 5.64
CA ARG A 208 8.84 9.36 5.25
C ARG A 208 7.34 9.58 5.41
N VAL A 209 6.89 10.76 5.85
CA VAL A 209 5.48 11.01 6.13
C VAL A 209 4.88 11.94 5.07
N SER A 210 3.76 11.50 4.48
CA SER A 210 2.89 12.36 3.67
C SER A 210 1.54 12.52 4.34
N VAL A 211 1.06 13.74 4.45
CA VAL A 211 -0.26 14.03 5.01
C VAL A 211 -1.31 14.05 3.90
N LEU A 212 -2.40 13.31 4.09
CA LEU A 212 -3.56 13.25 3.20
C LEU A 212 -4.78 13.76 3.94
N VAL A 213 -5.36 14.86 3.46
CA VAL A 213 -6.61 15.42 3.97
C VAL A 213 -7.77 14.71 3.29
N ASN A 214 -8.60 14.04 4.08
CA ASN A 214 -9.78 13.32 3.62
C ASN A 214 -11.09 14.04 4.00
N ARG A 215 -12.19 13.68 3.33
CA ARG A 215 -13.54 14.23 3.58
C ARG A 215 -13.64 15.74 3.41
N VAL A 216 -12.95 16.27 2.42
CA VAL A 216 -13.04 17.69 2.08
C VAL A 216 -14.44 18.00 1.53
N ARG A 217 -15.17 18.90 2.21
CA ARG A 217 -16.53 19.27 1.83
C ARG A 217 -16.86 20.72 2.21
N PRO A 218 -17.71 21.41 1.45
CA PRO A 218 -18.10 22.80 1.74
C PRO A 218 -18.73 22.99 3.12
N SER A 219 -19.51 22.00 3.60
CA SER A 219 -20.15 22.07 4.92
C SER A 219 -19.15 22.09 6.11
N ALA A 220 -17.90 21.67 5.91
CA ALA A 220 -16.87 21.68 6.95
C ALA A 220 -15.96 22.91 6.87
N GLY A 221 -15.84 23.58 5.71
CA GLY A 221 -14.88 24.67 5.51
C GLY A 221 -15.35 25.76 4.54
N GLY A 222 -16.65 25.84 4.22
CA GLY A 222 -17.17 26.84 3.28
C GLY A 222 -16.71 26.62 1.83
N TRP A 223 -16.80 27.67 1.01
CA TRP A 223 -16.52 27.62 -0.43
C TRP A 223 -15.07 27.20 -0.78
N ASP A 224 -14.10 27.52 0.09
CA ASP A 224 -12.69 27.15 -0.07
C ASP A 224 -12.26 26.21 1.08
N ALA A 225 -12.96 25.11 1.24
CA ALA A 225 -12.70 24.16 2.33
C ALA A 225 -11.25 23.62 2.31
N ALA A 226 -10.73 23.25 1.15
CA ALA A 226 -9.35 22.78 0.99
C ALA A 226 -8.33 23.87 1.34
N GLY A 227 -8.54 25.10 0.90
CA GLY A 227 -7.68 26.23 1.22
C GLY A 227 -7.69 26.61 2.70
N GLN A 228 -8.85 26.51 3.36
CA GLN A 228 -8.94 26.73 4.81
C GLN A 228 -8.18 25.66 5.59
N VAL A 229 -8.35 24.39 5.26
CA VAL A 229 -7.61 23.28 5.89
C VAL A 229 -6.10 23.43 5.65
N ARG A 230 -5.68 23.77 4.43
CA ARG A 230 -4.28 24.04 4.10
C ARG A 230 -3.68 25.15 4.97
N ARG A 231 -4.37 26.29 5.09
CA ARG A 231 -3.92 27.39 5.96
C ARG A 231 -3.83 26.96 7.42
N THR A 232 -4.77 26.16 7.89
CA THR A 232 -4.81 25.65 9.27
C THR A 232 -3.65 24.70 9.53
N LEU A 233 -3.42 23.72 8.65
CA LEU A 233 -2.30 22.76 8.76
C LEU A 233 -0.96 23.51 8.77
N PHE A 234 -0.77 24.46 7.87
CA PHE A 234 0.46 25.25 7.82
C PHE A 234 0.65 26.11 9.08
N ARG A 235 -0.40 26.83 9.49
CA ARG A 235 -0.34 27.76 10.63
C ARG A 235 -0.05 27.07 11.97
N PHE A 236 -0.68 25.91 12.22
CA PHE A 236 -0.62 25.25 13.53
C PHE A 236 0.33 24.07 13.59
N GLY A 237 0.78 23.56 12.49
CA GLY A 237 1.65 22.39 12.45
C GLY A 237 2.84 22.49 11.48
N SER A 238 2.94 23.59 10.72
CA SER A 238 3.90 23.71 9.60
C SER A 238 3.82 22.52 8.64
N VAL A 239 2.62 21.98 8.46
CA VAL A 239 2.34 20.79 7.66
C VAL A 239 1.81 21.18 6.30
N GLU A 240 2.42 20.63 5.25
CA GLU A 240 1.91 20.67 3.88
C GLU A 240 1.29 19.32 3.52
N ALA A 241 0.01 19.32 3.17
CA ALA A 241 -0.67 18.10 2.76
C ALA A 241 -0.39 17.79 1.29
N ALA A 242 -0.09 16.53 1.01
CA ALA A 242 0.18 16.02 -0.33
C ALA A 242 -1.09 15.84 -1.19
N ALA A 243 -2.25 15.64 -0.54
CA ALA A 243 -3.53 15.46 -1.22
C ALA A 243 -4.71 15.98 -0.39
N TYR A 244 -5.79 16.37 -1.10
CA TYR A 244 -7.06 16.82 -0.54
C TYR A 244 -8.19 16.03 -1.20
N VAL A 245 -8.65 14.94 -0.55
CA VAL A 245 -9.65 14.03 -1.09
C VAL A 245 -11.05 14.56 -0.78
N PRO A 246 -11.88 14.81 -1.79
CA PRO A 246 -13.28 15.20 -1.60
C PRO A 246 -14.09 14.13 -0.88
N GLU A 247 -15.09 14.53 -0.10
CA GLU A 247 -16.07 13.58 0.44
C GLU A 247 -16.95 13.05 -0.70
N ASP A 248 -17.00 11.74 -0.83
CA ASP A 248 -17.84 11.04 -1.81
C ASP A 248 -18.51 9.83 -1.13
N ARG A 249 -19.44 10.15 -0.25
CA ARG A 249 -20.10 9.14 0.59
C ARG A 249 -20.90 8.15 -0.23
N GLU A 250 -21.65 8.63 -1.21
CA GLU A 250 -22.52 7.79 -2.03
C GLU A 250 -21.75 6.68 -2.77
N SER A 251 -20.65 7.06 -3.43
CA SER A 251 -19.80 6.10 -4.15
C SER A 251 -19.12 5.11 -3.20
N LEU A 252 -18.69 5.58 -2.03
CA LEU A 252 -18.03 4.74 -1.02
C LEU A 252 -19.01 3.76 -0.37
N ASP A 253 -20.22 4.22 -0.01
CA ASP A 253 -21.25 3.35 0.55
C ASP A 253 -21.65 2.26 -0.46
N ALA A 254 -21.76 2.61 -1.75
CA ALA A 254 -22.03 1.64 -2.83
C ALA A 254 -20.90 0.61 -2.99
N ALA A 255 -19.64 1.04 -2.88
CA ALA A 255 -18.47 0.15 -2.95
C ALA A 255 -18.46 -0.85 -1.78
N VAL A 256 -18.69 -0.38 -0.56
CA VAL A 256 -18.77 -1.23 0.65
C VAL A 256 -19.94 -2.21 0.54
N LEU A 257 -21.11 -1.77 0.11
CA LEU A 257 -22.28 -2.64 -0.07
C LEU A 257 -22.03 -3.75 -1.09
N ALA A 258 -21.23 -3.46 -2.12
CA ALA A 258 -20.87 -4.43 -3.16
C ALA A 258 -19.67 -5.30 -2.78
N GLY A 259 -19.00 -5.06 -1.65
CA GLY A 259 -17.74 -5.72 -1.29
C GLY A 259 -16.64 -5.51 -2.35
N ALA A 260 -16.59 -4.33 -2.98
CA ALA A 260 -15.76 -4.06 -4.13
C ALA A 260 -14.93 -2.77 -3.95
N THR A 261 -13.93 -2.57 -4.83
CA THR A 261 -13.16 -1.33 -4.80
C THR A 261 -13.95 -0.15 -5.37
N LEU A 262 -13.61 1.05 -4.93
CA LEU A 262 -14.20 2.27 -5.50
C LEU A 262 -13.94 2.37 -7.02
N ARG A 263 -12.81 1.85 -7.51
CA ARG A 263 -12.47 1.79 -8.93
C ARG A 263 -13.45 0.95 -9.74
N ASP A 264 -13.93 -0.15 -9.17
CA ASP A 264 -14.88 -1.04 -9.84
C ASP A 264 -16.29 -0.42 -9.91
N ILE A 265 -16.70 0.23 -8.83
CA ILE A 265 -18.07 0.75 -8.66
C ILE A 265 -18.21 2.17 -9.25
N ALA A 266 -17.30 3.06 -8.93
CA ALA A 266 -17.38 4.47 -9.31
C ALA A 266 -16.03 4.99 -9.86
N PRO A 267 -15.60 4.56 -11.05
CA PRO A 267 -14.29 4.90 -11.62
C PRO A 267 -14.09 6.40 -11.91
N ARG A 268 -15.16 7.19 -11.86
CA ARG A 268 -15.14 8.65 -12.03
C ARG A 268 -15.36 9.41 -10.73
N SER A 269 -15.39 8.72 -9.59
CA SER A 269 -15.48 9.34 -8.27
C SER A 269 -14.40 10.41 -8.10
N PRO A 270 -14.74 11.63 -7.67
CA PRO A 270 -13.75 12.68 -7.42
C PRO A 270 -12.76 12.27 -6.32
N ALA A 271 -13.19 11.47 -5.35
CA ALA A 271 -12.31 10.92 -4.33
C ALA A 271 -11.30 9.93 -4.93
N LEU A 272 -11.73 9.03 -5.81
CA LEU A 272 -10.84 8.09 -6.51
C LEU A 272 -9.80 8.83 -7.36
N VAL A 273 -10.19 9.87 -8.08
CA VAL A 273 -9.28 10.67 -8.91
C VAL A 273 -8.13 11.23 -8.06
N GLU A 274 -8.44 11.76 -6.87
CA GLU A 274 -7.42 12.29 -5.96
C GLU A 274 -6.54 11.19 -5.34
N TRP A 275 -7.10 10.05 -4.93
CA TRP A 275 -6.28 8.91 -4.47
C TRP A 275 -5.39 8.36 -5.58
N SER A 276 -5.91 8.25 -6.81
CA SER A 276 -5.13 7.83 -7.98
C SER A 276 -3.96 8.77 -8.26
N ARG A 277 -4.22 10.08 -8.26
CA ARG A 277 -3.18 11.09 -8.42
C ARG A 277 -2.12 10.98 -7.33
N PHE A 278 -2.56 10.98 -6.06
CA PHE A 278 -1.66 10.87 -4.91
C PHE A 278 -0.80 9.61 -4.98
N THR A 279 -1.40 8.44 -5.22
CA THR A 279 -0.67 7.17 -5.33
C THR A 279 0.40 7.24 -6.40
N ARG A 280 0.07 7.72 -7.59
CA ARG A 280 1.01 7.79 -8.72
C ARG A 280 2.13 8.80 -8.51
N THR A 281 1.84 9.96 -7.93
CA THR A 281 2.83 11.05 -7.81
C THR A 281 3.68 10.98 -6.55
N THR A 282 3.18 10.34 -5.49
CA THR A 282 3.83 10.35 -4.17
C THR A 282 4.36 8.98 -3.77
N LEU A 283 3.63 7.91 -4.07
CA LEU A 283 3.95 6.58 -3.57
C LEU A 283 4.67 5.71 -4.58
N LEU A 284 4.32 5.84 -5.87
CA LEU A 284 5.00 5.10 -6.94
C LEU A 284 6.22 5.88 -7.43
N PRO A 285 7.32 5.20 -7.82
CA PRO A 285 8.42 5.88 -8.48
C PRO A 285 7.93 6.51 -9.79
N PRO A 286 8.57 7.58 -10.26
CA PRO A 286 8.31 8.09 -11.61
C PRO A 286 8.37 6.93 -12.61
N GLU A 287 7.39 6.84 -13.51
CA GLU A 287 7.46 5.85 -14.57
C GLU A 287 8.78 6.05 -15.28
N ASP A 288 9.67 5.06 -15.24
CA ASP A 288 10.83 5.03 -16.13
C ASP A 288 10.29 5.20 -17.54
N ALA A 289 10.76 6.22 -18.26
CA ALA A 289 10.36 6.49 -19.63
C ALA A 289 10.41 5.16 -20.41
N PRO A 290 9.37 4.80 -21.18
CA PRO A 290 9.24 3.46 -21.73
C PRO A 290 10.53 3.10 -22.44
N ARG A 291 11.19 2.03 -22.00
CA ARG A 291 12.36 1.46 -22.69
C ARG A 291 11.91 1.23 -24.12
N ARG A 292 12.35 2.09 -25.04
CA ARG A 292 12.21 1.86 -26.47
C ARG A 292 12.82 0.50 -26.73
N VAL A 293 11.97 -0.51 -26.90
CA VAL A 293 12.37 -1.80 -27.45
C VAL A 293 12.98 -1.48 -28.80
N ARG A 294 14.27 -1.52 -28.86
CA ARG A 294 15.06 -1.35 -30.12
C ARG A 294 14.64 -2.55 -30.95
N ARG A 295 13.70 -2.33 -31.86
CA ARG A 295 13.39 -3.29 -32.90
C ARG A 295 14.70 -3.48 -33.67
N GLU A 296 15.34 -4.63 -33.47
CA GLU A 296 16.43 -5.08 -34.33
C GLU A 296 15.88 -5.11 -35.75
N ALA A 297 16.46 -4.23 -36.58
CA ALA A 297 16.21 -4.20 -38.02
C ALA A 297 16.70 -5.55 -38.57
N GLY A 298 15.75 -6.44 -38.83
CA GLY A 298 16.03 -7.70 -39.49
C GLY A 298 16.78 -7.43 -40.78
N SER A 299 18.01 -7.94 -40.86
CA SER A 299 18.87 -7.90 -42.05
C SER A 299 18.11 -8.57 -43.20
N ARG A 300 17.67 -7.74 -44.13
CA ARG A 300 17.25 -8.23 -45.45
C ARG A 300 18.47 -8.81 -46.13
N ARG A 301 18.63 -10.11 -46.17
CA ARG A 301 19.52 -10.83 -47.07
C ARG A 301 19.03 -10.55 -48.49
N ARG A 302 19.85 -9.82 -49.25
CA ARG A 302 19.73 -9.74 -50.69
C ARG A 302 20.01 -11.12 -51.28
N GLY A 303 19.01 -11.75 -51.86
CA GLY A 303 19.18 -12.89 -52.73
C GLY A 303 19.71 -12.43 -54.07
N VAL A 304 20.79 -13.08 -54.47
CA VAL A 304 21.54 -12.86 -55.70
C VAL A 304 20.75 -13.37 -56.87
N ASP A 305 20.65 -12.54 -57.90
CA ASP A 305 20.25 -12.87 -59.28
C ASP A 305 21.04 -14.03 -59.86
N ARG A 306 20.33 -14.89 -60.58
CA ARG A 306 20.90 -15.63 -61.72
C ARG A 306 19.89 -15.64 -62.87
N PRO A 307 20.36 -15.35 -64.09
CA PRO A 307 19.53 -15.29 -65.29
C PRO A 307 19.56 -16.60 -66.08
N GLY A 308 18.58 -16.79 -66.94
CA GLY A 308 18.81 -17.59 -68.17
C GLY A 308 17.73 -18.59 -68.48
N GLU A 309 17.27 -18.43 -69.68
CA GLU A 309 16.71 -19.35 -70.70
C GLU A 309 15.18 -19.43 -70.77
N GLU A 310 14.61 -18.85 -71.75
CA GLU A 310 14.53 -18.97 -73.18
C GLU A 310 13.46 -19.97 -73.66
N ARG A 311 12.50 -19.46 -74.44
CA ARG A 311 11.67 -20.10 -75.49
C ARG A 311 10.57 -21.06 -74.98
N ALA A 312 9.37 -21.04 -75.49
CA ALA A 312 8.87 -20.88 -76.84
C ALA A 312 7.30 -20.67 -76.80
N ARG A 313 6.80 -19.93 -77.74
CA ARG A 313 5.44 -20.02 -78.32
C ARG A 313 5.42 -21.19 -79.33
N PRO A 314 4.27 -21.65 -79.91
CA PRO A 314 2.93 -21.09 -79.99
C PRO A 314 1.82 -22.16 -79.94
N ALA A 315 0.57 -21.81 -79.78
CA ALA A 315 -0.55 -21.96 -80.69
C ALA A 315 -1.82 -21.43 -79.98
#